data_05786a5f79003263eef98096c06c4f76
#
_entry.id   05786a5f79003263eef98096c06c4f76
#
_cell.length_a   1.000
_cell.length_b   1.000
_cell.length_c   1.000
_cell.angle_alpha   90.00
_cell.angle_beta   90.00
_cell.angle_gamma   90.00
#
_symmetry.space_group_name_H-M   'P 1'
#
loop_
_entity.id
_entity.type
_entity.pdbx_description
1 polymer ?
#
loop_
_entity_poly.entity_id
_entity_poly.type
_entity_poly.pdbx_seq_one_letter_code
_entity_poly.pdbx_strand_id
1 'polypeptide(L)'
;MTKRIVVDPITRIEGHLRMEADIENGVITDAFSTGTMIRGIEIIVKDRDPRDVWAYVGRVCGVCTSIHSLCSVRAVEDALHIVIPPNAEQVRNLMQSAITIQDHVTHFYQLQALDWVDVMSALNADPRKAAEVAQSLSEWPKNSIGYFVEIQKKIRTFIETSKFSIFSNGYWGHPAYKLPPEVNLVALAHYLEALEVQKEIVKVQTIFGGKNPHPNFLVGGMACAVNINDPNALNMERLNYVAQIIERTQTFVRQVYLPDAVSYTHLRAHE
;
A
#
# COMPACT_ATOMS: atom_id res chain seq x y z
N MET A 1 -4.95 10.69 -41.30
CA MET A 1 -5.23 9.30 -40.90
C MET A 1 -5.33 9.27 -39.40
N THR A 2 -6.41 8.80 -38.86
CA THR A 2 -6.58 8.57 -37.42
C THR A 2 -5.65 7.45 -36.98
N LYS A 3 -4.85 7.68 -35.95
CA LYS A 3 -4.01 6.67 -35.33
C LYS A 3 -4.56 6.36 -33.95
N ARG A 4 -4.94 5.09 -33.69
CA ARG A 4 -5.31 4.63 -32.35
C ARG A 4 -4.06 4.22 -31.58
N ILE A 5 -3.90 4.79 -30.38
CA ILE A 5 -2.91 4.39 -29.38
C ILE A 5 -3.62 3.64 -28.28
N VAL A 6 -3.05 2.54 -27.82
CA VAL A 6 -3.57 1.70 -26.74
C VAL A 6 -2.48 1.55 -25.70
N VAL A 7 -2.84 1.79 -24.44
CA VAL A 7 -1.99 1.50 -23.27
C VAL A 7 -2.76 0.51 -22.38
N ASP A 8 -2.27 -0.72 -22.30
CA ASP A 8 -2.93 -1.82 -21.61
C ASP A 8 -1.89 -2.80 -21.06
N PRO A 9 -1.78 -2.95 -19.75
CA PRO A 9 -2.46 -2.17 -18.70
C PRO A 9 -1.80 -0.82 -18.41
N ILE A 10 -2.54 0.07 -17.77
CA ILE A 10 -1.95 1.20 -17.06
C ILE A 10 -1.27 0.64 -15.81
N THR A 11 -0.02 1.05 -15.57
CA THR A 11 0.79 0.60 -14.44
C THR A 11 0.64 1.49 -13.21
N ARG A 12 1.19 1.07 -12.07
CA ARG A 12 1.22 1.77 -10.77
C ARG A 12 -0.15 2.04 -10.17
N ILE A 13 -1.11 1.22 -10.52
CA ILE A 13 -2.47 1.22 -9.98
C ILE A 13 -2.85 -0.18 -9.52
N GLU A 14 -3.90 -0.28 -8.72
CA GLU A 14 -4.56 -1.57 -8.44
C GLU A 14 -5.66 -1.82 -9.47
N GLY A 15 -5.73 -3.06 -9.97
CA GLY A 15 -6.67 -3.50 -10.97
C GLY A 15 -6.17 -3.32 -12.41
N HIS A 16 -7.04 -3.58 -13.38
CA HIS A 16 -6.71 -3.53 -14.81
C HIS A 16 -7.44 -2.39 -15.49
N LEU A 17 -6.70 -1.33 -15.80
CA LEU A 17 -7.17 -0.19 -16.57
C LEU A 17 -6.49 -0.21 -17.95
N ARG A 18 -7.32 -0.13 -18.99
CA ARG A 18 -6.92 0.11 -20.38
C ARG A 18 -7.32 1.52 -20.78
N MET A 19 -6.41 2.22 -21.42
CA MET A 19 -6.66 3.54 -22.01
C MET A 19 -6.43 3.47 -23.51
N GLU A 20 -7.35 4.05 -24.27
CA GLU A 20 -7.22 4.18 -25.72
C GLU A 20 -7.42 5.64 -26.12
N ALA A 21 -6.71 6.08 -27.17
CA ALA A 21 -6.88 7.42 -27.71
C ALA A 21 -6.80 7.39 -29.23
N ASP A 22 -7.72 8.10 -29.87
CA ASP A 22 -7.65 8.39 -31.29
C ASP A 22 -6.94 9.73 -31.53
N ILE A 23 -5.93 9.70 -32.38
CA ILE A 23 -5.07 10.87 -32.65
C ILE A 23 -5.14 11.23 -34.12
N GLU A 24 -5.44 12.50 -34.40
CA GLU A 24 -5.38 13.10 -35.74
C GLU A 24 -4.50 14.36 -35.71
N ASN A 25 -3.51 14.42 -36.59
CA ASN A 25 -2.61 15.55 -36.72
C ASN A 25 -1.94 15.97 -35.39
N GLY A 26 -1.62 15.00 -34.52
CA GLY A 26 -1.00 15.25 -33.21
C GLY A 26 -1.97 15.69 -32.11
N VAL A 27 -3.27 15.71 -32.38
CA VAL A 27 -4.32 16.06 -31.41
C VAL A 27 -5.15 14.84 -31.07
N ILE A 28 -5.45 14.64 -29.80
CA ILE A 28 -6.38 13.58 -29.34
C ILE A 28 -7.79 14.05 -29.72
N THR A 29 -8.47 13.27 -30.56
CA THR A 29 -9.84 13.53 -31.01
C THR A 29 -10.87 12.76 -30.21
N ASP A 30 -10.48 11.60 -29.66
CA ASP A 30 -11.35 10.79 -28.79
C ASP A 30 -10.50 9.98 -27.81
N ALA A 31 -11.07 9.63 -26.64
CA ALA A 31 -10.39 8.86 -25.62
C ALA A 31 -11.36 7.94 -24.86
N PHE A 32 -10.91 6.72 -24.58
CA PHE A 32 -11.69 5.70 -23.91
C PHE A 32 -10.92 5.13 -22.72
N SER A 33 -11.62 4.88 -21.63
CA SER A 33 -11.10 4.12 -20.50
C SER A 33 -11.95 2.88 -20.25
N THR A 34 -11.29 1.74 -20.01
CA THR A 34 -11.98 0.46 -19.82
C THR A 34 -11.36 -0.28 -18.64
N GLY A 35 -12.21 -0.66 -17.68
CA GLY A 35 -11.85 -1.66 -16.69
C GLY A 35 -11.97 -3.05 -17.31
N THR A 36 -10.86 -3.75 -17.47
CA THR A 36 -10.81 -5.06 -18.15
C THR A 36 -11.07 -6.25 -17.24
N MET A 37 -11.16 -6.02 -15.90
CA MET A 37 -11.56 -7.03 -14.91
C MET A 37 -13.01 -6.83 -14.50
N ILE A 38 -13.90 -7.68 -15.00
CA ILE A 38 -15.33 -7.70 -14.61
C ILE A 38 -15.57 -8.86 -13.64
N ARG A 39 -16.24 -8.56 -12.51
CA ARG A 39 -16.75 -9.56 -11.56
C ARG A 39 -18.27 -9.55 -11.46
N GLY A 40 -18.93 -8.63 -12.13
CA GLY A 40 -20.40 -8.49 -12.14
C GLY A 40 -20.99 -8.11 -10.79
N ILE A 41 -20.25 -7.36 -9.95
CA ILE A 41 -20.73 -6.97 -8.62
C ILE A 41 -22.03 -6.20 -8.70
N GLU A 42 -22.18 -5.31 -9.68
CA GLU A 42 -23.41 -4.55 -9.97
C GLU A 42 -24.61 -5.45 -10.29
N ILE A 43 -24.37 -6.61 -10.89
CA ILE A 43 -25.40 -7.63 -11.18
C ILE A 43 -25.70 -8.44 -9.90
N ILE A 44 -24.66 -8.80 -9.15
CA ILE A 44 -24.78 -9.60 -7.92
C ILE A 44 -25.59 -8.86 -6.86
N VAL A 45 -25.45 -7.55 -6.74
CA VAL A 45 -26.14 -6.75 -5.71
C VAL A 45 -27.53 -6.28 -6.13
N LYS A 46 -27.90 -6.45 -7.40
CA LYS A 46 -29.23 -6.09 -7.89
C LYS A 46 -30.28 -6.87 -7.12
N ASP A 47 -31.35 -6.17 -6.69
CA ASP A 47 -32.50 -6.72 -5.95
C ASP A 47 -32.15 -7.31 -4.57
N ARG A 48 -30.94 -7.04 -4.04
CA ARG A 48 -30.58 -7.39 -2.66
C ARG A 48 -30.93 -6.28 -1.68
N ASP A 49 -31.08 -6.66 -0.43
CA ASP A 49 -31.26 -5.69 0.67
C ASP A 49 -30.04 -4.76 0.70
N PRO A 50 -30.23 -3.42 0.58
CA PRO A 50 -29.11 -2.48 0.61
C PRO A 50 -28.23 -2.59 1.87
N ARG A 51 -28.84 -3.03 2.99
CA ARG A 51 -28.12 -3.22 4.26
C ARG A 51 -27.06 -4.33 4.23
N ASP A 52 -27.14 -5.25 3.28
CA ASP A 52 -26.21 -6.36 3.09
C ASP A 52 -25.16 -6.09 2.00
N VAL A 53 -25.39 -5.07 1.16
CA VAL A 53 -24.56 -4.78 -0.02
C VAL A 53 -23.10 -4.52 0.34
N TRP A 54 -22.81 -3.92 1.49
CA TRP A 54 -21.44 -3.63 1.95
C TRP A 54 -20.54 -4.89 1.96
N ALA A 55 -21.12 -6.03 2.29
CA ALA A 55 -20.38 -7.29 2.35
C ALA A 55 -19.96 -7.79 0.96
N TYR A 56 -20.74 -7.49 -0.06
CA TYR A 56 -20.43 -7.86 -1.46
C TYR A 56 -19.46 -6.89 -2.09
N VAL A 57 -19.75 -5.59 -2.01
CA VAL A 57 -18.93 -4.56 -2.66
C VAL A 57 -17.51 -4.47 -2.05
N GLY A 58 -17.34 -4.86 -0.81
CA GLY A 58 -16.01 -5.01 -0.23
C GLY A 58 -15.10 -5.94 -1.04
N ARG A 59 -15.65 -6.87 -1.81
CA ARG A 59 -14.89 -7.81 -2.65
C ARG A 59 -14.47 -7.23 -4.00
N VAL A 60 -14.82 -5.99 -4.29
CA VAL A 60 -14.32 -5.28 -5.47
C VAL A 60 -12.79 -5.17 -5.41
N CYS A 61 -12.25 -4.88 -4.22
CA CYS A 61 -10.81 -4.73 -4.03
C CYS A 61 -10.35 -5.27 -2.67
N GLY A 62 -9.28 -6.06 -2.67
CA GLY A 62 -8.64 -6.56 -1.46
C GLY A 62 -7.48 -5.69 -0.99
N VAL A 63 -6.89 -4.87 -1.86
CA VAL A 63 -5.82 -3.92 -1.53
C VAL A 63 -6.41 -2.68 -0.85
N CYS A 64 -7.38 -2.01 -1.48
CA CYS A 64 -8.14 -0.90 -0.88
C CYS A 64 -9.30 -1.42 -0.01
N THR A 65 -9.02 -2.32 0.84
CA THR A 65 -9.93 -3.32 1.47
C THR A 65 -11.13 -2.75 2.22
N SER A 66 -11.05 -1.52 2.71
CA SER A 66 -12.11 -0.89 3.53
C SER A 66 -13.03 -0.01 2.70
N ILE A 67 -12.55 0.59 1.63
CA ILE A 67 -13.18 1.75 0.97
C ILE A 67 -14.58 1.43 0.45
N HIS A 68 -14.71 0.36 -0.32
CA HIS A 68 -15.99 -0.01 -0.93
C HIS A 68 -17.06 -0.37 0.11
N SER A 69 -16.66 -1.10 1.15
CA SER A 69 -17.57 -1.43 2.26
C SER A 69 -18.00 -0.18 3.02
N LEU A 70 -17.07 0.72 3.35
CA LEU A 70 -17.37 1.97 4.05
C LEU A 70 -18.28 2.89 3.23
N CYS A 71 -18.02 3.03 1.92
CA CYS A 71 -18.87 3.81 1.02
C CYS A 71 -20.29 3.26 0.98
N SER A 72 -20.44 1.92 0.87
CA SER A 72 -21.76 1.28 0.86
C SER A 72 -22.52 1.50 2.17
N VAL A 73 -21.84 1.34 3.31
CA VAL A 73 -22.45 1.58 4.62
C VAL A 73 -22.91 3.03 4.76
N ARG A 74 -22.06 4.00 4.42
CA ARG A 74 -22.39 5.44 4.48
C ARG A 74 -23.54 5.82 3.54
N ALA A 75 -23.58 5.25 2.34
CA ALA A 75 -24.68 5.50 1.40
C ALA A 75 -26.04 5.06 1.96
N VAL A 76 -26.10 3.91 2.64
CA VAL A 76 -27.32 3.42 3.28
C VAL A 76 -27.68 4.24 4.51
N GLU A 77 -26.69 4.62 5.32
CA GLU A 77 -26.89 5.48 6.50
C GLU A 77 -27.47 6.84 6.09
N ASP A 78 -26.93 7.44 5.03
CA ASP A 78 -27.43 8.70 4.47
C ASP A 78 -28.88 8.57 3.99
N ALA A 79 -29.16 7.55 3.18
CA ALA A 79 -30.50 7.29 2.65
C ALA A 79 -31.56 7.03 3.73
N LEU A 80 -31.16 6.42 4.84
CA LEU A 80 -32.05 6.11 5.96
C LEU A 80 -31.99 7.12 7.10
N HIS A 81 -31.17 8.18 6.96
CA HIS A 81 -30.93 9.21 7.98
C HIS A 81 -30.45 8.63 9.31
N ILE A 82 -29.60 7.59 9.26
CA ILE A 82 -29.05 6.94 10.45
C ILE A 82 -27.87 7.76 10.98
N VAL A 83 -27.95 8.12 12.25
CA VAL A 83 -26.86 8.76 12.99
C VAL A 83 -26.17 7.70 13.84
N ILE A 84 -24.90 7.45 13.57
CA ILE A 84 -24.11 6.48 14.36
C ILE A 84 -23.59 7.12 15.66
N PRO A 85 -23.35 6.31 16.70
CA PRO A 85 -22.76 6.82 17.94
C PRO A 85 -21.36 7.41 17.71
N PRO A 86 -20.95 8.47 18.44
CA PRO A 86 -19.63 9.11 18.27
C PRO A 86 -18.45 8.14 18.38
N ASN A 87 -18.49 7.17 19.28
CA ASN A 87 -17.43 6.16 19.41
C ASN A 87 -17.34 5.26 18.16
N ALA A 88 -18.47 4.96 17.52
CA ALA A 88 -18.47 4.18 16.26
C ALA A 88 -17.77 4.96 15.16
N GLU A 89 -17.98 6.26 15.06
CA GLU A 89 -17.29 7.13 14.11
C GLU A 89 -15.78 7.17 14.38
N GLN A 90 -15.37 7.30 15.66
CA GLN A 90 -13.93 7.26 16.02
C GLN A 90 -13.27 5.95 15.62
N VAL A 91 -13.94 4.81 15.85
CA VAL A 91 -13.43 3.50 15.41
C VAL A 91 -13.29 3.43 13.89
N ARG A 92 -14.29 3.90 13.13
CA ARG A 92 -14.21 3.98 11.67
C ARG A 92 -13.05 4.86 11.19
N ASN A 93 -12.88 6.01 11.83
CA ASN A 93 -11.81 6.94 11.51
C ASN A 93 -10.43 6.32 11.80
N LEU A 94 -10.27 5.59 12.89
CA LEU A 94 -9.04 4.89 13.22
C LEU A 94 -8.73 3.79 12.18
N MET A 95 -9.72 2.98 11.82
CA MET A 95 -9.57 1.96 10.78
C MET A 95 -9.23 2.59 9.43
N GLN A 96 -9.91 3.68 9.05
CA GLN A 96 -9.68 4.38 7.80
C GLN A 96 -8.29 5.04 7.76
N SER A 97 -7.82 5.59 8.87
CA SER A 97 -6.46 6.14 8.97
C SER A 97 -5.40 5.06 8.81
N ALA A 98 -5.62 3.89 9.41
CA ALA A 98 -4.69 2.77 9.28
C ALA A 98 -4.55 2.29 7.83
N ILE A 99 -5.66 2.16 7.09
CA ILE A 99 -5.59 1.76 5.67
C ILE A 99 -4.97 2.87 4.81
N THR A 100 -5.24 4.14 5.10
CA THR A 100 -4.64 5.25 4.37
C THR A 100 -3.11 5.23 4.50
N ILE A 101 -2.58 5.00 5.69
CA ILE A 101 -1.13 4.86 5.91
C ILE A 101 -0.59 3.66 5.15
N GLN A 102 -1.26 2.51 5.25
CA GLN A 102 -0.87 1.31 4.52
C GLN A 102 -0.81 1.58 3.01
N ASP A 103 -1.83 2.21 2.46
CA ASP A 103 -1.95 2.43 1.01
C ASP A 103 -0.86 3.37 0.49
N HIS A 104 -0.53 4.44 1.22
CA HIS A 104 0.58 5.30 0.86
C HIS A 104 1.93 4.55 0.85
N VAL A 105 2.21 3.76 1.88
CA VAL A 105 3.43 2.96 1.97
C VAL A 105 3.48 1.92 0.84
N THR A 106 2.37 1.20 0.62
CA THR A 106 2.26 0.19 -0.44
C THR A 106 2.44 0.81 -1.82
N HIS A 107 1.79 1.93 -2.07
CA HIS A 107 1.86 2.59 -3.37
C HIS A 107 3.29 3.04 -3.71
N PHE A 108 3.97 3.69 -2.77
CA PHE A 108 5.32 4.17 -2.99
C PHE A 108 6.33 3.03 -3.18
N TYR A 109 6.32 2.03 -2.28
CA TYR A 109 7.31 0.96 -2.36
C TYR A 109 6.90 -0.16 -3.33
N GLN A 110 5.73 -0.78 -3.16
CA GLN A 110 5.37 -1.97 -3.91
C GLN A 110 4.87 -1.70 -5.33
N LEU A 111 4.25 -0.54 -5.57
CA LEU A 111 3.74 -0.20 -6.90
C LEU A 111 4.71 0.66 -7.72
N GLN A 112 5.59 1.44 -7.10
CA GLN A 112 6.45 2.38 -7.81
C GLN A 112 7.95 2.10 -7.71
N ALA A 113 8.46 1.66 -6.56
CA ALA A 113 9.90 1.67 -6.31
C ALA A 113 10.71 0.86 -7.34
N LEU A 114 10.19 -0.27 -7.81
CA LEU A 114 10.88 -1.12 -8.80
C LEU A 114 10.96 -0.50 -10.21
N ASP A 115 10.33 0.65 -10.44
CA ASP A 115 10.52 1.40 -11.69
C ASP A 115 11.80 2.24 -11.69
N TRP A 116 12.40 2.48 -10.53
CA TRP A 116 13.59 3.32 -10.36
C TRP A 116 14.68 2.67 -9.51
N VAL A 117 14.39 1.62 -8.74
CA VAL A 117 15.35 0.82 -7.96
C VAL A 117 15.78 -0.40 -8.75
N ASP A 118 17.05 -0.50 -9.09
CA ASP A 118 17.64 -1.69 -9.72
C ASP A 118 18.12 -2.67 -8.65
N VAL A 119 17.38 -3.76 -8.49
CA VAL A 119 17.66 -4.80 -7.50
C VAL A 119 18.98 -5.53 -7.78
N MET A 120 19.34 -5.72 -9.04
CA MET A 120 20.61 -6.39 -9.42
C MET A 120 21.80 -5.49 -9.18
N SER A 121 21.67 -4.18 -9.42
CA SER A 121 22.69 -3.20 -9.09
C SER A 121 23.00 -3.15 -7.59
N ALA A 122 21.96 -3.31 -6.73
CA ALA A 122 22.13 -3.34 -5.27
C ALA A 122 23.09 -4.46 -4.78
N LEU A 123 23.23 -5.55 -5.54
CA LEU A 123 24.15 -6.64 -5.20
C LEU A 123 25.63 -6.28 -5.34
N ASN A 124 25.93 -5.23 -6.09
CA ASN A 124 27.28 -4.72 -6.34
C ASN A 124 27.63 -3.55 -5.39
N ALA A 125 26.70 -3.11 -4.55
CA ALA A 125 26.91 -2.01 -3.62
C ALA A 125 27.92 -2.38 -2.52
N ASP A 126 28.67 -1.38 -2.05
CA ASP A 126 29.42 -1.46 -0.81
C ASP A 126 28.47 -1.20 0.38
N PRO A 127 28.21 -2.21 1.25
CA PRO A 127 27.31 -2.02 2.40
C PRO A 127 27.74 -0.93 3.37
N ARG A 128 29.04 -0.61 3.44
CA ARG A 128 29.59 0.46 4.28
C ARG A 128 29.14 1.82 3.75
N LYS A 129 29.34 2.05 2.45
CA LYS A 129 28.89 3.28 1.79
C LYS A 129 27.37 3.42 1.79
N ALA A 130 26.65 2.29 1.61
CA ALA A 130 25.19 2.30 1.73
C ALA A 130 24.73 2.75 3.14
N ALA A 131 25.42 2.27 4.19
CA ALA A 131 25.13 2.71 5.55
C ALA A 131 25.43 4.20 5.77
N GLU A 132 26.53 4.71 5.22
CA GLU A 132 26.86 6.15 5.27
C GLU A 132 25.78 7.01 4.58
N VAL A 133 25.32 6.61 3.39
CA VAL A 133 24.23 7.27 2.68
C VAL A 133 22.93 7.24 3.50
N ALA A 134 22.53 6.09 3.99
CA ALA A 134 21.29 5.95 4.75
C ALA A 134 21.32 6.75 6.08
N GLN A 135 22.44 6.75 6.77
CA GLN A 135 22.63 7.52 8.02
C GLN A 135 22.66 9.03 7.77
N SER A 136 23.08 9.48 6.58
CA SER A 136 22.98 10.89 6.21
C SER A 136 21.53 11.38 6.00
N LEU A 137 20.60 10.44 5.74
CA LEU A 137 19.19 10.73 5.52
C LEU A 137 18.38 10.68 6.81
N SER A 138 18.68 9.74 7.70
CA SER A 138 17.93 9.58 8.95
C SER A 138 18.67 8.73 9.99
N GLU A 139 18.23 8.86 11.26
CA GLU A 139 18.72 8.08 12.40
C GLU A 139 18.02 6.71 12.53
N TRP A 140 17.49 6.16 11.41
CA TRP A 140 16.82 4.86 11.46
C TRP A 140 17.74 3.76 11.96
N PRO A 141 17.35 2.99 13.01
CA PRO A 141 18.27 2.04 13.67
C PRO A 141 18.80 0.93 12.77
N LYS A 142 18.10 0.62 11.67
CA LYS A 142 18.54 -0.38 10.70
C LYS A 142 19.50 0.16 9.64
N ASN A 143 19.78 1.45 9.62
CA ASN A 143 20.80 2.04 8.72
C ASN A 143 22.21 1.63 9.15
N SER A 144 22.49 0.32 9.11
CA SER A 144 23.75 -0.26 9.59
C SER A 144 24.39 -1.15 8.54
N ILE A 145 25.73 -1.24 8.59
CA ILE A 145 26.50 -2.09 7.69
C ILE A 145 26.03 -3.55 7.77
N GLY A 146 25.82 -4.06 8.97
CA GLY A 146 25.38 -5.45 9.18
C GLY A 146 24.04 -5.72 8.52
N TYR A 147 23.08 -4.80 8.64
CA TYR A 147 21.78 -4.94 8.02
C TYR A 147 21.86 -4.97 6.48
N PHE A 148 22.63 -4.09 5.86
CA PHE A 148 22.80 -4.08 4.40
C PHE A 148 23.52 -5.33 3.88
N VAL A 149 24.47 -5.88 4.63
CA VAL A 149 25.08 -7.19 4.32
C VAL A 149 24.05 -8.30 4.35
N GLU A 150 23.16 -8.32 5.34
CA GLU A 150 22.07 -9.31 5.44
C GLU A 150 21.08 -9.19 4.27
N ILE A 151 20.72 -7.98 3.86
CA ILE A 151 19.84 -7.75 2.69
C ILE A 151 20.49 -8.30 1.43
N GLN A 152 21.76 -7.99 1.15
CA GLN A 152 22.45 -8.55 -0.01
C GLN A 152 22.49 -10.08 0.02
N LYS A 153 22.80 -10.67 1.17
CA LYS A 153 22.80 -12.13 1.34
C LYS A 153 21.42 -12.73 1.05
N LYS A 154 20.37 -12.12 1.59
CA LYS A 154 18.97 -12.54 1.36
C LYS A 154 18.61 -12.55 -0.12
N ILE A 155 18.95 -11.49 -0.86
CA ILE A 155 18.67 -11.40 -2.29
C ILE A 155 19.49 -12.42 -3.10
N ARG A 156 20.77 -12.61 -2.78
CA ARG A 156 21.60 -13.68 -3.41
C ARG A 156 20.96 -15.04 -3.22
N THR A 157 20.52 -15.36 -2.01
CA THR A 157 19.82 -16.61 -1.70
C THR A 157 18.52 -16.76 -2.52
N PHE A 158 17.76 -15.67 -2.71
CA PHE A 158 16.55 -15.71 -3.56
C PHE A 158 16.89 -16.05 -5.02
N ILE A 159 17.96 -15.51 -5.56
CA ILE A 159 18.43 -15.81 -6.91
C ILE A 159 18.87 -17.27 -7.01
N GLU A 160 19.73 -17.72 -6.10
CA GLU A 160 20.28 -19.09 -6.09
C GLU A 160 19.20 -20.17 -5.95
N THR A 161 18.15 -19.88 -5.19
CA THR A 161 17.04 -20.83 -4.94
C THR A 161 15.88 -20.68 -5.92
N SER A 162 16.04 -19.91 -7.00
CA SER A 162 14.98 -19.62 -7.99
C SER A 162 13.70 -19.02 -7.35
N LYS A 163 13.83 -18.37 -6.19
CA LYS A 163 12.74 -17.69 -5.48
C LYS A 163 12.75 -16.18 -5.70
N PHE A 164 13.29 -15.74 -6.84
CA PHE A 164 13.39 -14.32 -7.14
C PHE A 164 12.02 -13.64 -7.32
N SER A 165 10.99 -14.45 -7.60
CA SER A 165 9.56 -14.13 -7.46
C SER A 165 9.17 -12.71 -7.89
N ILE A 166 8.89 -11.83 -6.93
CA ILE A 166 8.44 -10.45 -7.17
C ILE A 166 9.46 -9.59 -7.95
N PHE A 167 10.72 -9.99 -7.97
CA PHE A 167 11.79 -9.31 -8.70
C PHE A 167 12.12 -9.96 -10.05
N SER A 168 11.42 -11.03 -10.46
CA SER A 168 11.77 -11.79 -11.67
C SER A 168 11.49 -11.05 -12.97
N ASN A 169 10.57 -10.08 -12.96
CA ASN A 169 10.12 -9.37 -14.16
C ASN A 169 10.66 -7.93 -14.26
N GLY A 170 11.72 -7.61 -13.54
CA GLY A 170 12.36 -6.29 -13.62
C GLY A 170 13.21 -6.12 -14.89
N TYR A 171 13.41 -4.87 -15.30
CA TYR A 171 14.26 -4.49 -16.44
C TYR A 171 15.68 -4.15 -15.96
N TRP A 172 16.26 -5.01 -15.13
CA TRP A 172 17.53 -4.79 -14.44
C TRP A 172 18.66 -4.48 -15.42
N GLY A 173 19.43 -3.41 -15.12
CA GLY A 173 20.47 -2.92 -16.01
C GLY A 173 19.97 -2.01 -17.14
N HIS A 174 18.69 -1.70 -17.23
CA HIS A 174 18.19 -0.77 -18.23
C HIS A 174 18.73 0.64 -17.97
N PRO A 175 19.12 1.44 -19.01
CA PRO A 175 19.72 2.77 -18.85
C PRO A 175 18.86 3.81 -18.13
N ALA A 176 17.56 3.55 -17.97
CA ALA A 176 16.67 4.39 -17.18
C ALA A 176 16.90 4.29 -15.66
N TYR A 177 17.52 3.20 -15.18
CA TYR A 177 17.95 3.10 -13.78
C TYR A 177 19.23 3.89 -13.58
N LYS A 178 19.14 5.03 -12.90
CA LYS A 178 20.26 5.98 -12.75
C LYS A 178 20.84 6.01 -11.34
N LEU A 179 20.20 5.30 -10.39
CA LEU A 179 20.66 5.30 -9.00
C LEU A 179 21.98 4.54 -8.84
N PRO A 180 22.93 5.07 -8.04
CA PRO A 180 24.12 4.32 -7.66
C PRO A 180 23.79 3.01 -6.94
N PRO A 181 24.66 2.00 -7.00
CA PRO A 181 24.43 0.71 -6.34
C PRO A 181 24.09 0.83 -4.85
N GLU A 182 24.75 1.74 -4.14
CA GLU A 182 24.52 1.97 -2.71
C GLU A 182 23.12 2.50 -2.42
N VAL A 183 22.64 3.44 -3.23
CA VAL A 183 21.26 3.98 -3.11
C VAL A 183 20.24 2.91 -3.47
N ASN A 184 20.51 2.09 -4.50
CA ASN A 184 19.66 0.93 -4.82
C ASN A 184 19.59 -0.06 -3.65
N LEU A 185 20.70 -0.30 -2.94
CA LEU A 185 20.71 -1.18 -1.77
C LEU A 185 19.89 -0.62 -0.60
N VAL A 186 20.00 0.68 -0.31
CA VAL A 186 19.19 1.36 0.71
C VAL A 186 17.71 1.27 0.35
N ALA A 187 17.35 1.66 -0.86
CA ALA A 187 15.95 1.63 -1.31
C ALA A 187 15.35 0.22 -1.31
N LEU A 188 16.13 -0.79 -1.71
CA LEU A 188 15.72 -2.20 -1.64
C LEU A 188 15.50 -2.67 -0.19
N ALA A 189 16.36 -2.27 0.73
CA ALA A 189 16.20 -2.58 2.15
C ALA A 189 14.91 -1.97 2.69
N HIS A 190 14.65 -0.71 2.40
CA HIS A 190 13.42 -0.01 2.80
C HIS A 190 12.15 -0.59 2.14
N TYR A 191 12.24 -1.03 0.88
CA TYR A 191 11.17 -1.80 0.22
C TYR A 191 10.78 -3.05 1.01
N LEU A 192 11.77 -3.82 1.46
CA LEU A 192 11.52 -5.03 2.25
C LEU A 192 10.97 -4.70 3.65
N GLU A 193 11.41 -3.60 4.27
CA GLU A 193 10.85 -3.14 5.53
C GLU A 193 9.41 -2.66 5.40
N ALA A 194 9.07 -1.99 4.30
CA ALA A 194 7.71 -1.57 4.02
C ALA A 194 6.72 -2.76 3.99
N LEU A 195 7.16 -3.94 3.52
CA LEU A 195 6.35 -5.17 3.59
C LEU A 195 6.04 -5.58 5.04
N GLU A 196 6.99 -5.39 5.96
CA GLU A 196 6.76 -5.69 7.38
C GLU A 196 5.85 -4.65 8.04
N VAL A 197 6.03 -3.37 7.73
CA VAL A 197 5.19 -2.29 8.26
C VAL A 197 3.73 -2.46 7.86
N GLN A 198 3.46 -2.88 6.62
CA GLN A 198 2.10 -3.19 6.18
C GLN A 198 1.44 -4.27 7.06
N LYS A 199 2.18 -5.35 7.37
CA LYS A 199 1.66 -6.44 8.23
C LYS A 199 1.34 -5.97 9.64
N GLU A 200 2.04 -4.96 10.14
CA GLU A 200 1.79 -4.41 11.46
C GLU A 200 0.57 -3.48 11.46
N ILE A 201 0.51 -2.49 10.56
CA ILE A 201 -0.57 -1.48 10.59
C ILE A 201 -1.95 -2.07 10.30
N VAL A 202 -2.05 -3.13 9.47
CA VAL A 202 -3.34 -3.78 9.19
C VAL A 202 -3.94 -4.52 10.40
N LYS A 203 -3.17 -4.77 11.44
CA LYS A 203 -3.70 -5.36 12.69
C LYS A 203 -4.76 -4.46 13.33
N VAL A 204 -4.66 -3.14 13.14
CA VAL A 204 -5.70 -2.19 13.55
C VAL A 204 -7.05 -2.55 12.90
N GLN A 205 -7.04 -2.85 11.60
CA GLN A 205 -8.25 -3.31 10.89
C GLN A 205 -8.82 -4.59 11.52
N THR A 206 -7.96 -5.52 11.89
CA THR A 206 -8.38 -6.80 12.49
C THR A 206 -8.94 -6.61 13.89
N ILE A 207 -8.33 -5.74 14.70
CA ILE A 207 -8.77 -5.49 16.08
C ILE A 207 -10.17 -4.86 16.10
N PHE A 208 -10.43 -3.87 15.26
CA PHE A 208 -11.68 -3.13 15.25
C PHE A 208 -12.70 -3.66 14.24
N GLY A 209 -12.26 -4.20 13.13
CA GLY A 209 -13.12 -4.69 12.04
C GLY A 209 -13.25 -6.21 11.98
N GLY A 210 -12.58 -6.95 12.88
CA GLY A 210 -12.66 -8.40 13.02
C GLY A 210 -11.80 -9.20 12.06
N LYS A 211 -11.33 -8.60 10.96
CA LYS A 211 -10.47 -9.24 9.96
C LYS A 211 -9.80 -8.21 9.04
N ASN A 212 -8.77 -8.67 8.35
CA ASN A 212 -8.19 -8.03 7.18
C ASN A 212 -7.84 -9.14 6.16
N PRO A 213 -8.19 -9.04 4.86
CA PRO A 213 -8.95 -7.98 4.20
C PRO A 213 -10.46 -8.02 4.52
N HIS A 214 -11.17 -6.98 4.07
CA HIS A 214 -12.63 -6.81 4.14
C HIS A 214 -13.18 -6.74 5.57
N PRO A 215 -12.71 -5.78 6.40
CA PRO A 215 -13.21 -5.58 7.75
C PRO A 215 -14.66 -5.13 7.76
N ASN A 216 -15.35 -5.33 8.88
CA ASN A 216 -16.70 -4.85 9.09
C ASN A 216 -16.69 -3.37 9.51
N PHE A 217 -17.52 -2.55 8.84
CA PHE A 217 -17.73 -1.13 9.14
C PHE A 217 -19.15 -0.82 9.66
N LEU A 218 -20.02 -1.81 9.78
CA LEU A 218 -21.36 -1.58 10.32
C LEU A 218 -21.25 -0.99 11.73
N VAL A 219 -21.97 0.11 11.95
CA VAL A 219 -21.91 0.93 13.16
C VAL A 219 -20.45 1.35 13.46
N GLY A 220 -19.74 0.68 14.33
CA GLY A 220 -18.35 0.89 14.70
C GLY A 220 -17.46 -0.34 14.48
N GLY A 221 -17.65 -1.06 13.40
CA GLY A 221 -16.88 -2.27 13.09
C GLY A 221 -17.50 -3.54 13.70
N MET A 222 -16.68 -4.43 14.21
CA MET A 222 -17.18 -5.54 15.03
C MET A 222 -17.79 -4.95 16.30
N ALA A 223 -18.94 -5.49 16.71
CA ALA A 223 -19.60 -5.09 17.95
C ALA A 223 -18.70 -5.47 19.13
N CYS A 224 -17.73 -4.63 19.40
CA CYS A 224 -16.82 -4.79 20.52
C CYS A 224 -17.39 -4.00 21.68
N ALA A 225 -17.84 -4.66 22.72
CA ALA A 225 -18.01 -3.99 23.98
C ALA A 225 -16.65 -3.36 24.37
N VAL A 226 -16.65 -2.07 24.64
CA VAL A 226 -15.49 -1.41 25.23
C VAL A 226 -15.59 -1.66 26.74
N ASN A 227 -14.75 -2.55 27.25
CA ASN A 227 -14.66 -2.84 28.68
C ASN A 227 -13.19 -3.04 29.05
N ILE A 228 -12.65 -2.08 29.77
CA ILE A 228 -11.23 -2.07 30.15
C ILE A 228 -10.80 -3.24 31.02
N ASN A 229 -11.74 -3.93 31.62
CA ASN A 229 -11.50 -5.05 32.56
C ASN A 229 -11.85 -6.42 31.97
N ASP A 230 -12.38 -6.49 30.74
CA ASP A 230 -12.77 -7.74 30.11
C ASP A 230 -11.71 -8.16 29.06
N PRO A 231 -11.07 -9.33 29.22
CA PRO A 231 -10.05 -9.81 28.26
C PRO A 231 -10.62 -10.10 26.86
N ASN A 232 -11.93 -10.26 26.72
CA ASN A 232 -12.59 -10.53 25.44
C ASN A 232 -13.09 -9.26 24.72
N ALA A 233 -13.08 -8.11 25.40
CA ALA A 233 -13.51 -6.83 24.86
C ALA A 233 -12.32 -5.99 24.39
N LEU A 234 -12.59 -4.75 23.91
CA LEU A 234 -11.58 -3.72 23.74
C LEU A 234 -11.14 -3.23 25.13
N ASN A 235 -10.09 -3.82 25.63
CA ASN A 235 -9.49 -3.49 26.93
C ASN A 235 -8.23 -2.62 26.79
N MET A 236 -7.63 -2.25 27.91
CA MET A 236 -6.43 -1.40 27.92
C MET A 236 -5.23 -2.07 27.22
N GLU A 237 -5.10 -3.39 27.30
CA GLU A 237 -4.01 -4.11 26.62
C GLU A 237 -4.11 -3.97 25.11
N ARG A 238 -5.30 -4.18 24.53
CA ARG A 238 -5.54 -4.01 23.09
C ARG A 238 -5.36 -2.55 22.64
N LEU A 239 -5.82 -1.58 23.41
CA LEU A 239 -5.63 -0.18 23.10
C LEU A 239 -4.15 0.22 23.17
N ASN A 240 -3.42 -0.24 24.16
CA ASN A 240 -1.97 -0.03 24.26
C ASN A 240 -1.23 -0.69 23.09
N TYR A 241 -1.65 -1.88 22.68
CA TYR A 241 -1.07 -2.55 21.51
C TYR A 241 -1.29 -1.76 20.22
N VAL A 242 -2.50 -1.22 20.01
CA VAL A 242 -2.80 -0.34 18.87
C VAL A 242 -1.93 0.92 18.91
N ALA A 243 -1.80 1.55 20.08
CA ALA A 243 -0.94 2.72 20.25
C ALA A 243 0.52 2.43 19.86
N GLN A 244 1.06 1.28 20.28
CA GLN A 244 2.42 0.84 19.92
C GLN A 244 2.57 0.57 18.42
N ILE A 245 1.55 0.01 17.76
CA ILE A 245 1.57 -0.18 16.29
C ILE A 245 1.65 1.19 15.60
N ILE A 246 0.82 2.13 16.01
CA ILE A 246 0.80 3.49 15.45
C ILE A 246 2.14 4.19 15.65
N GLU A 247 2.71 4.14 16.84
CA GLU A 247 4.00 4.75 17.16
C GLU A 247 5.14 4.20 16.30
N ARG A 248 5.24 2.86 16.18
CA ARG A 248 6.24 2.22 15.32
C ARG A 248 6.05 2.59 13.85
N THR A 249 4.81 2.62 13.38
CA THR A 249 4.50 3.01 12.00
C THR A 249 4.84 4.48 11.76
N GLN A 250 4.52 5.37 12.70
CA GLN A 250 4.88 6.78 12.64
C GLN A 250 6.40 6.98 12.58
N THR A 251 7.15 6.21 13.36
CA THR A 251 8.62 6.24 13.34
C THR A 251 9.16 5.82 11.97
N PHE A 252 8.63 4.73 11.38
CA PHE A 252 8.99 4.33 10.02
C PHE A 252 8.65 5.41 9.00
N VAL A 253 7.46 6.01 9.06
CA VAL A 253 7.06 7.07 8.13
C VAL A 253 8.01 8.27 8.22
N ARG A 254 8.38 8.69 9.43
CA ARG A 254 9.25 9.86 9.64
C ARG A 254 10.71 9.59 9.27
N GLN A 255 11.22 8.40 9.56
CA GLN A 255 12.66 8.09 9.44
C GLN A 255 13.02 7.31 8.18
N VAL A 256 12.05 6.73 7.49
CA VAL A 256 12.28 5.94 6.26
C VAL A 256 11.47 6.48 5.09
N TYR A 257 10.14 6.39 5.18
CA TYR A 257 9.26 6.73 4.05
C TYR A 257 9.42 8.19 3.59
N LEU A 258 9.38 9.15 4.52
CA LEU A 258 9.48 10.57 4.18
C LEU A 258 10.86 10.94 3.61
N PRO A 259 11.99 10.53 4.21
CA PRO A 259 13.31 10.74 3.60
C PRO A 259 13.45 10.13 2.21
N ASP A 260 12.95 8.93 1.98
CA ASP A 260 12.98 8.28 0.67
C ASP A 260 12.15 9.05 -0.37
N ALA A 261 10.92 9.45 -0.02
CA ALA A 261 10.04 10.21 -0.90
C ALA A 261 10.65 11.58 -1.28
N VAL A 262 11.25 12.27 -0.34
CA VAL A 262 11.94 13.55 -0.59
C VAL A 262 13.16 13.33 -1.47
N SER A 263 14.01 12.36 -1.16
CA SER A 263 15.22 12.04 -1.94
C SER A 263 14.87 11.68 -3.39
N TYR A 264 13.84 10.85 -3.60
CA TYR A 264 13.37 10.48 -4.93
C TYR A 264 12.84 11.68 -5.72
N THR A 265 12.08 12.56 -5.07
CA THR A 265 11.56 13.77 -5.70
C THR A 265 12.69 14.69 -6.15
N HIS A 266 13.72 14.87 -5.32
CA HIS A 266 14.89 15.68 -5.67
C HIS A 266 15.71 15.08 -6.82
N LEU A 267 15.87 13.76 -6.85
CA LEU A 267 16.57 13.09 -7.95
C LEU A 267 15.86 13.30 -9.31
N ARG A 268 14.53 13.30 -9.32
CA ARG A 268 13.76 13.55 -10.56
C ARG A 268 13.67 15.02 -10.97
N ALA A 269 13.79 15.95 -10.03
CA ALA A 269 13.75 17.38 -10.34
C ALA A 269 14.97 17.86 -11.15
N HIS A 270 15.99 17.03 -11.27
CA HIS A 270 17.21 17.30 -12.06
C HIS A 270 17.24 16.57 -13.41
N GLU A 271 16.16 15.89 -13.80
CA GLU A 271 15.95 15.30 -15.14
C GLU A 271 15.19 16.24 -16.07
#